data_694151c91df7103694bcb228fc5c7232
#
_entry.id   694151c91df7103694bcb228fc5c7232
#
_cell.length_a   1.000
_cell.length_b   1.000
_cell.length_c   1.000
_cell.angle_alpha   90.00
_cell.angle_beta   90.00
_cell.angle_gamma   90.00
#
_symmetry.space_group_name_H-M   'P 1'
#
loop_
_entity.id
_entity.type
_entity.pdbx_description
1 polymer ?
#
loop_
_entity_poly.entity_id
_entity_poly.type
_entity_poly.pdbx_seq_one_letter_code
_entity_poly.pdbx_strand_id
1 'polypeptide(L)'
;MTHFNEETLSERDNSEYNDGPRLHTSKYETKVPSLHKIHIMLLSLAVALLSVANPLLTDAANSLQSQNLYVGMMLTKGQIPYSDVFSTGGMLYFVLIALSYKLGTSLFLVVVQAFCFYMTGIYFYKLINYFTASQKVSSAFSLLYYLFSFALGFGGLYSIQFALPFVMMSLWFLTKYFVNLVKDEAFILFGFSGAMAMLIEPQAMLFWLLATVTIIIYNIKEKHIARGFYQLLAAILGMLFVFYTAGYFILNLQILGPYFAQAVKYQFTYFASGNLSLAYSVLYYLVLALGLGLLTGPIYVIGHLKNAEDRMVKALLVLLVVFYLLLALLSQDMQSYHLLPVLPFALILTALPIAEKFLGQFDRLTHRRSKVKKGTSRVISLFLSRHLFLPIVLLLLSLFLPVKNYLTQFQLNHTRQEVATYIAKETKESDRIFVWDDNARIYLSSQRKVASQFPSADVNLKKESHQKILEDELLQKSVAYIVINKNKKMPDKVTKIIEKNYKIDKTSNLSPFLILKVN
;
A
#
# COMPACT_ATOMS: atom_id res chain seq x y z
N MET A 1 41.93 11.56 -8.42
CA MET A 1 42.12 10.09 -8.36
C MET A 1 42.61 9.76 -6.96
N THR A 2 41.73 9.42 -6.08
CA THR A 2 42.08 8.86 -4.76
C THR A 2 41.28 7.56 -4.63
N HIS A 3 42.01 6.46 -4.78
CA HIS A 3 41.52 5.12 -4.44
C HIS A 3 41.23 5.08 -2.95
N PHE A 4 39.95 5.04 -2.60
CA PHE A 4 39.54 4.62 -1.26
C PHE A 4 39.55 3.09 -1.24
N ASN A 5 40.52 2.51 -0.55
CA ASN A 5 40.63 1.08 -0.32
C ASN A 5 39.43 0.59 0.51
N GLU A 6 38.60 -0.29 -0.09
CA GLU A 6 37.52 -1.01 0.62
C GLU A 6 38.04 -1.95 1.73
N GLU A 7 39.34 -2.31 1.70
CA GLU A 7 39.94 -3.24 2.67
C GLU A 7 40.11 -2.69 4.10
N THR A 8 40.17 -1.38 4.27
CA THR A 8 40.35 -0.80 5.63
C THR A 8 39.08 -0.76 6.47
N LEU A 9 37.94 -1.09 5.94
CA LEU A 9 36.66 -1.12 6.67
C LEU A 9 36.28 -2.52 7.20
N SER A 10 36.96 -3.60 6.75
CA SER A 10 36.65 -4.96 7.19
C SER A 10 37.38 -5.40 8.47
N GLU A 11 38.51 -4.80 8.81
CA GLU A 11 39.32 -5.20 9.96
C GLU A 11 38.93 -4.57 11.32
N ARG A 12 37.99 -3.63 11.35
CA ARG A 12 37.52 -3.02 12.61
C ARG A 12 36.33 -3.72 13.28
N ASP A 13 35.88 -4.83 12.77
CA ASP A 13 34.63 -5.50 13.25
C ASP A 13 34.90 -6.54 14.37
N ASN A 14 36.13 -6.73 14.83
CA ASN A 14 36.50 -7.75 15.85
C ASN A 14 37.01 -7.20 17.19
N SER A 15 36.73 -5.96 17.54
CA SER A 15 37.05 -5.48 18.87
C SER A 15 35.81 -5.36 19.74
N GLU A 16 35.71 -6.31 20.63
CA GLU A 16 35.16 -6.30 22.00
C GLU A 16 33.94 -5.40 22.26
N TYR A 17 32.90 -6.08 22.77
CA TYR A 17 31.85 -5.54 23.62
C TYR A 17 32.42 -4.65 24.75
N ASN A 18 32.80 -3.45 24.40
CA ASN A 18 33.09 -2.42 25.37
C ASN A 18 31.85 -1.52 25.44
N ASP A 19 31.10 -1.63 26.53
CA ASP A 19 29.91 -0.85 26.90
C ASP A 19 30.25 0.63 27.16
N GLY A 20 30.99 1.25 26.24
CA GLY A 20 31.17 2.69 26.17
C GLY A 20 30.08 3.36 25.34
N PRO A 21 29.85 4.67 25.48
CA PRO A 21 28.71 5.36 24.86
C PRO A 21 28.89 5.63 23.36
N ARG A 22 29.04 4.60 22.54
CA ARG A 22 28.92 4.72 21.09
C ARG A 22 27.44 4.65 20.70
N LEU A 23 26.70 5.71 20.95
CA LEU A 23 25.27 5.88 20.62
C LEU A 23 25.02 6.17 19.14
N HIS A 24 26.07 6.44 18.37
CA HIS A 24 25.98 6.87 16.98
C HIS A 24 26.68 5.88 16.06
N THR A 25 25.95 5.44 15.04
CA THR A 25 26.54 4.72 13.90
C THR A 25 27.05 5.72 12.88
N SER A 26 27.98 5.29 12.01
CA SER A 26 28.40 6.12 10.89
C SER A 26 27.21 6.50 10.02
N LYS A 27 27.10 7.77 9.63
CA LYS A 27 26.04 8.28 8.75
C LYS A 27 25.93 7.48 7.44
N TYR A 28 27.03 6.94 6.95
CA TYR A 28 27.10 6.17 5.70
C TYR A 28 27.05 4.66 5.91
N GLU A 29 26.82 4.19 7.14
CA GLU A 29 26.69 2.77 7.41
C GLU A 29 25.51 2.18 6.63
N THR A 30 25.77 1.21 5.78
CA THR A 30 24.77 0.57 4.93
C THR A 30 24.33 -0.79 5.48
N LYS A 31 25.08 -1.35 6.44
CA LYS A 31 24.78 -2.66 7.04
C LYS A 31 23.75 -2.52 8.15
N VAL A 32 22.69 -3.33 8.09
CA VAL A 32 21.73 -3.48 9.20
C VAL A 32 22.24 -4.59 10.10
N PRO A 33 22.36 -4.39 11.44
CA PRO A 33 22.79 -5.43 12.37
C PRO A 33 21.93 -6.70 12.25
N SER A 34 22.55 -7.88 12.39
CA SER A 34 21.87 -9.17 12.22
C SER A 34 20.65 -9.32 13.13
N LEU A 35 20.75 -8.89 14.39
CA LEU A 35 19.65 -8.90 15.34
C LEU A 35 18.46 -8.06 14.84
N HIS A 36 18.71 -6.87 14.29
CA HIS A 36 17.65 -6.00 13.76
C HIS A 36 17.04 -6.56 12.47
N LYS A 37 17.82 -7.26 11.61
CA LYS A 37 17.29 -7.98 10.46
C LYS A 37 16.30 -9.07 10.87
N ILE A 38 16.64 -9.84 11.93
CA ILE A 38 15.76 -10.88 12.47
C ILE A 38 14.45 -10.25 13.00
N HIS A 39 14.53 -9.16 13.76
CA HIS A 39 13.33 -8.45 14.24
C HIS A 39 12.46 -7.96 13.09
N ILE A 40 13.05 -7.33 12.07
CA ILE A 40 12.34 -6.88 10.86
C ILE A 40 11.69 -8.08 10.14
N MET A 41 12.40 -9.19 10.01
CA MET A 41 11.88 -10.41 9.38
C MET A 41 10.68 -10.98 10.15
N LEU A 42 10.77 -11.07 11.48
CA LEU A 42 9.68 -11.56 12.32
C LEU A 42 8.44 -10.67 12.25
N LEU A 43 8.63 -9.34 12.29
CA LEU A 43 7.51 -8.37 12.13
C LEU A 43 6.88 -8.46 10.74
N SER A 44 7.69 -8.60 9.69
CA SER A 44 7.22 -8.78 8.31
C SER A 44 6.39 -10.05 8.15
N LEU A 45 6.88 -11.15 8.72
CA LEU A 45 6.18 -12.42 8.69
C LEU A 45 4.87 -12.35 9.49
N ALA A 46 4.89 -11.74 10.68
CA ALA A 46 3.70 -11.57 11.50
C ALA A 46 2.60 -10.78 10.78
N VAL A 47 2.94 -9.62 10.19
CA VAL A 47 1.97 -8.81 9.44
C VAL A 47 1.45 -9.54 8.20
N ALA A 48 2.30 -10.29 7.49
CA ALA A 48 1.87 -11.05 6.32
C ALA A 48 0.98 -12.25 6.69
N LEU A 49 1.26 -12.95 7.78
CA LEU A 49 0.41 -14.05 8.27
C LEU A 49 -0.96 -13.58 8.76
N LEU A 50 -1.04 -12.35 9.25
CA LEU A 50 -2.29 -11.70 9.66
C LEU A 50 -3.03 -11.02 8.50
N SER A 51 -2.59 -11.23 7.26
CA SER A 51 -3.23 -10.72 6.05
C SER A 51 -4.35 -11.64 5.57
N VAL A 52 -5.35 -11.06 4.88
CA VAL A 52 -6.43 -11.80 4.19
C VAL A 52 -5.92 -12.61 2.97
N ALA A 53 -4.66 -12.46 2.59
CA ALA A 53 -3.97 -13.38 1.70
C ALA A 53 -3.80 -14.78 2.33
N ASN A 54 -3.79 -14.87 3.67
CA ASN A 54 -3.84 -16.14 4.37
C ASN A 54 -5.22 -16.79 4.18
N PRO A 55 -5.32 -18.02 3.66
CA PRO A 55 -6.59 -18.71 3.44
C PRO A 55 -7.51 -18.75 4.65
N LEU A 56 -6.93 -18.84 5.87
CA LEU A 56 -7.69 -18.86 7.12
C LEU A 56 -8.34 -17.52 7.48
N LEU A 57 -7.86 -16.41 6.90
CA LEU A 57 -8.32 -15.05 7.19
C LEU A 57 -9.03 -14.39 6.01
N THR A 58 -9.17 -15.07 4.89
CA THR A 58 -9.84 -14.54 3.68
C THR A 58 -11.25 -14.05 3.99
N ASP A 59 -11.89 -14.65 4.99
CA ASP A 59 -13.21 -14.28 5.47
C ASP A 59 -13.28 -12.89 6.12
N ALA A 60 -12.16 -12.32 6.53
CA ALA A 60 -12.07 -10.96 7.06
C ALA A 60 -11.82 -9.90 5.97
N ALA A 61 -11.72 -10.30 4.68
CA ALA A 61 -11.47 -9.38 3.58
C ALA A 61 -12.59 -8.34 3.45
N ASN A 62 -12.20 -7.08 3.34
CA ASN A 62 -13.14 -6.00 3.03
C ASN A 62 -13.53 -6.00 1.54
N SER A 63 -14.40 -5.06 1.15
CA SER A 63 -14.92 -4.95 -0.22
C SER A 63 -13.80 -4.87 -1.27
N LEU A 64 -12.80 -4.01 -1.07
CA LEU A 64 -11.69 -3.84 -2.01
C LEU A 64 -10.76 -5.07 -2.04
N GLN A 65 -10.44 -5.63 -0.88
CA GLN A 65 -9.57 -6.81 -0.77
C GLN A 65 -10.22 -8.04 -1.42
N SER A 66 -11.51 -8.29 -1.16
CA SER A 66 -12.25 -9.40 -1.77
C SER A 66 -12.35 -9.24 -3.28
N GLN A 67 -12.55 -8.01 -3.78
CA GLN A 67 -12.54 -7.72 -5.21
C GLN A 67 -11.15 -7.99 -5.83
N ASN A 68 -10.07 -7.54 -5.21
CA ASN A 68 -8.71 -7.76 -5.70
C ASN A 68 -8.37 -9.26 -5.76
N LEU A 69 -8.73 -10.03 -4.73
CA LEU A 69 -8.57 -11.49 -4.73
C LEU A 69 -9.37 -12.14 -5.87
N TYR A 70 -10.62 -11.72 -6.05
CA TYR A 70 -11.47 -12.22 -7.12
C TYR A 70 -10.87 -11.92 -8.50
N VAL A 71 -10.45 -10.68 -8.76
CA VAL A 71 -9.85 -10.29 -10.05
C VAL A 71 -8.61 -11.12 -10.36
N GLY A 72 -7.70 -11.27 -9.39
CA GLY A 72 -6.48 -12.06 -9.58
C GLY A 72 -6.78 -13.55 -9.76
N MET A 73 -7.73 -14.12 -9.00
CA MET A 73 -8.16 -15.50 -9.17
C MET A 73 -8.77 -15.73 -10.56
N MET A 74 -9.65 -14.86 -11.00
CA MET A 74 -10.37 -15.02 -12.27
C MET A 74 -9.49 -14.76 -13.50
N LEU A 75 -8.36 -14.09 -13.33
CA LEU A 75 -7.34 -14.00 -14.38
C LEU A 75 -6.82 -15.40 -14.77
N THR A 76 -6.73 -16.33 -13.81
CA THR A 76 -6.36 -17.74 -14.11
C THR A 76 -7.44 -18.49 -14.89
N LYS A 77 -8.68 -17.99 -14.89
CA LYS A 77 -9.85 -18.54 -15.60
C LYS A 77 -10.21 -17.75 -16.86
N GLY A 78 -9.30 -16.88 -17.32
CA GLY A 78 -9.44 -16.14 -18.57
C GLY A 78 -10.31 -14.89 -18.50
N GLN A 79 -10.68 -14.40 -17.29
CA GLN A 79 -11.23 -13.06 -17.15
C GLN A 79 -10.09 -12.03 -17.06
N ILE A 80 -10.23 -10.95 -17.81
CA ILE A 80 -9.17 -9.95 -17.96
C ILE A 80 -9.49 -8.73 -17.10
N PRO A 81 -8.58 -8.31 -16.16
CA PRO A 81 -8.73 -7.06 -15.43
C PRO A 81 -8.92 -5.89 -16.40
N TYR A 82 -9.63 -4.87 -15.97
CA TYR A 82 -9.98 -3.64 -16.70
C TYR A 82 -10.99 -3.83 -17.84
N SER A 83 -11.06 -5.01 -18.47
CA SER A 83 -12.05 -5.33 -19.49
C SER A 83 -13.29 -5.99 -18.89
N ASP A 84 -13.10 -7.11 -18.18
CA ASP A 84 -14.20 -7.86 -17.57
C ASP A 84 -14.57 -7.37 -16.17
N VAL A 85 -13.57 -6.84 -15.42
CA VAL A 85 -13.76 -6.33 -14.05
C VAL A 85 -13.06 -5.00 -13.91
N PHE A 86 -13.79 -3.99 -13.44
CA PHE A 86 -13.22 -2.67 -13.13
C PHE A 86 -12.16 -2.78 -12.04
N SER A 87 -10.95 -2.34 -12.34
CA SER A 87 -9.80 -2.57 -11.48
C SER A 87 -8.89 -1.34 -11.43
N THR A 88 -8.45 -0.96 -10.23
CA THR A 88 -7.59 0.22 -10.01
C THR A 88 -6.15 -0.13 -9.67
N GLY A 89 -5.86 -1.37 -9.24
CA GLY A 89 -4.50 -1.85 -9.03
C GLY A 89 -3.75 -2.02 -10.36
N GLY A 90 -2.43 -2.11 -10.32
CA GLY A 90 -1.64 -2.34 -11.52
C GLY A 90 -1.70 -3.79 -12.01
N MET A 91 -1.39 -4.01 -13.30
CA MET A 91 -1.49 -5.34 -13.91
C MET A 91 -0.60 -6.38 -13.21
N LEU A 92 0.62 -6.01 -12.84
CA LEU A 92 1.56 -6.92 -12.17
C LEU A 92 1.04 -7.35 -10.79
N TYR A 93 0.30 -6.51 -10.09
CA TYR A 93 -0.34 -6.87 -8.83
C TYR A 93 -1.35 -8.01 -9.00
N PHE A 94 -2.20 -7.95 -10.03
CA PHE A 94 -3.16 -9.03 -10.32
C PHE A 94 -2.47 -10.29 -10.83
N VAL A 95 -1.37 -10.17 -11.58
CA VAL A 95 -0.53 -11.32 -11.98
C VAL A 95 0.07 -12.02 -10.76
N LEU A 96 0.53 -11.30 -9.73
CA LEU A 96 1.02 -11.90 -8.48
C LEU A 96 -0.07 -12.70 -7.75
N ILE A 97 -1.29 -12.16 -7.70
CA ILE A 97 -2.44 -12.87 -7.11
C ILE A 97 -2.80 -14.09 -7.97
N ALA A 98 -2.87 -13.94 -9.29
CA ALA A 98 -3.16 -15.03 -10.22
C ALA A 98 -2.15 -16.18 -10.09
N LEU A 99 -0.85 -15.86 -10.02
CA LEU A 99 0.20 -16.85 -9.85
C LEU A 99 0.00 -17.66 -8.56
N SER A 100 -0.40 -16.99 -7.49
CA SER A 100 -0.70 -17.65 -6.21
C SER A 100 -1.85 -18.67 -6.36
N TYR A 101 -2.96 -18.27 -6.97
CA TYR A 101 -4.08 -19.19 -7.21
C TYR A 101 -3.75 -20.30 -8.20
N LYS A 102 -2.88 -20.05 -9.19
CA LYS A 102 -2.40 -21.09 -10.11
C LYS A 102 -1.56 -22.14 -9.38
N LEU A 103 -0.89 -21.79 -8.30
CA LEU A 103 -0.17 -22.71 -7.42
C LEU A 103 -1.11 -23.47 -6.44
N GLY A 104 -2.42 -23.29 -6.56
CA GLY A 104 -3.46 -23.99 -5.81
C GLY A 104 -3.84 -23.37 -4.47
N THR A 105 -3.12 -22.35 -4.00
CA THR A 105 -3.40 -21.69 -2.69
C THR A 105 -2.90 -20.25 -2.65
N SER A 106 -3.57 -19.41 -1.89
CA SER A 106 -3.11 -18.03 -1.65
C SER A 106 -1.91 -17.91 -0.68
N LEU A 107 -1.39 -19.01 -0.13
CA LEU A 107 -0.22 -19.00 0.76
C LEU A 107 1.04 -18.43 0.09
N PHE A 108 1.22 -18.65 -1.21
CA PHE A 108 2.33 -18.04 -1.94
C PHE A 108 2.27 -16.51 -1.87
N LEU A 109 1.07 -15.93 -1.91
CA LEU A 109 0.89 -14.48 -1.78
C LEU A 109 1.30 -13.96 -0.40
N VAL A 110 1.10 -14.75 0.68
CA VAL A 110 1.61 -14.43 2.02
C VAL A 110 3.14 -14.37 2.02
N VAL A 111 3.80 -15.32 1.35
CA VAL A 111 5.27 -15.32 1.24
C VAL A 111 5.77 -14.09 0.48
N VAL A 112 5.16 -13.76 -0.67
CA VAL A 112 5.49 -12.57 -1.45
C VAL A 112 5.27 -11.30 -0.62
N GLN A 113 4.17 -11.22 0.11
CA GLN A 113 3.86 -10.07 0.98
C GLN A 113 4.87 -9.94 2.13
N ALA A 114 5.25 -11.06 2.78
CA ALA A 114 6.28 -11.07 3.81
C ALA A 114 7.63 -10.57 3.27
N PHE A 115 8.00 -10.99 2.06
CA PHE A 115 9.20 -10.52 1.39
C PHE A 115 9.13 -9.01 1.09
N CYS A 116 7.99 -8.51 0.58
CA CYS A 116 7.79 -7.09 0.33
C CYS A 116 7.90 -6.27 1.62
N PHE A 117 7.27 -6.70 2.71
CA PHE A 117 7.39 -6.04 4.01
C PHE A 117 8.83 -6.08 4.54
N TYR A 118 9.53 -7.20 4.39
CA TYR A 118 10.93 -7.33 4.83
C TYR A 118 11.83 -6.35 4.07
N MET A 119 11.75 -6.33 2.75
CA MET A 119 12.55 -5.40 1.92
C MET A 119 12.23 -3.93 2.26
N THR A 120 10.95 -3.58 2.38
CA THR A 120 10.54 -2.25 2.81
C THR A 120 11.13 -1.90 4.17
N GLY A 121 11.03 -2.79 5.16
CA GLY A 121 11.54 -2.59 6.51
C GLY A 121 13.06 -2.41 6.57
N ILE A 122 13.82 -3.16 5.76
CA ILE A 122 15.29 -3.02 5.67
C ILE A 122 15.68 -1.64 5.14
N TYR A 123 15.07 -1.19 4.04
CA TYR A 123 15.38 0.13 3.48
C TYR A 123 14.85 1.28 4.33
N PHE A 124 13.70 1.10 4.97
CA PHE A 124 13.15 2.03 5.94
C PHE A 124 14.10 2.20 7.16
N TYR A 125 14.60 1.10 7.72
CA TYR A 125 15.59 1.11 8.78
C TYR A 125 16.86 1.86 8.36
N LYS A 126 17.41 1.55 7.16
CA LYS A 126 18.61 2.23 6.62
C LYS A 126 18.41 3.73 6.48
N LEU A 127 17.26 4.17 5.97
CA LEU A 127 16.94 5.59 5.82
C LEU A 127 16.88 6.31 7.17
N ILE A 128 16.20 5.73 8.16
CA ILE A 128 16.17 6.34 9.50
C ILE A 128 17.56 6.35 10.13
N ASN A 129 18.33 5.25 10.01
CA ASN A 129 19.69 5.21 10.55
C ASN A 129 20.58 6.26 9.90
N TYR A 130 20.46 6.47 8.60
CA TYR A 130 21.17 7.50 7.87
C TYR A 130 20.86 8.91 8.42
N PHE A 131 19.56 9.23 8.57
CA PHE A 131 19.16 10.58 9.00
C PHE A 131 19.35 10.85 10.49
N THR A 132 19.33 9.83 11.35
CA THR A 132 19.36 9.99 12.81
C THR A 132 20.66 9.53 13.44
N ALA A 133 21.51 8.82 12.69
CA ALA A 133 22.75 8.18 13.18
C ALA A 133 22.52 7.33 14.45
N SER A 134 21.32 6.70 14.60
CA SER A 134 20.93 5.95 15.79
C SER A 134 20.18 4.67 15.48
N GLN A 135 20.84 3.53 15.72
CA GLN A 135 20.22 2.21 15.56
C GLN A 135 18.99 2.00 16.47
N LYS A 136 18.98 2.64 17.66
CA LYS A 136 17.85 2.55 18.60
C LYS A 136 16.62 3.27 18.07
N VAL A 137 16.81 4.45 17.46
CA VAL A 137 15.73 5.18 16.79
C VAL A 137 15.22 4.39 15.59
N SER A 138 16.14 3.86 14.78
CA SER A 138 15.78 3.05 13.59
C SER A 138 14.96 1.82 13.97
N SER A 139 15.36 1.09 15.02
CA SER A 139 14.63 -0.08 15.51
C SER A 139 13.25 0.29 16.07
N ALA A 140 13.14 1.39 16.84
CA ALA A 140 11.89 1.88 17.40
C ALA A 140 10.89 2.27 16.29
N PHE A 141 11.37 3.05 15.31
CA PHE A 141 10.52 3.49 14.20
C PHE A 141 10.17 2.37 13.22
N SER A 142 11.04 1.35 13.07
CA SER A 142 10.68 0.14 12.33
C SER A 142 9.50 -0.58 12.99
N LEU A 143 9.50 -0.73 14.30
CA LEU A 143 8.35 -1.30 15.03
C LEU A 143 7.08 -0.45 14.83
N LEU A 144 7.18 0.88 14.96
CA LEU A 144 6.04 1.79 14.72
C LEU A 144 5.52 1.68 13.29
N TYR A 145 6.41 1.57 12.30
CA TYR A 145 6.03 1.37 10.91
C TYR A 145 5.17 0.11 10.70
N TYR A 146 5.57 -1.03 11.26
CA TYR A 146 4.80 -2.26 11.13
C TYR A 146 3.47 -2.20 11.87
N LEU A 147 3.44 -1.64 13.08
CA LEU A 147 2.20 -1.48 13.84
C LEU A 147 1.21 -0.56 13.13
N PHE A 148 1.67 0.57 12.59
CA PHE A 148 0.82 1.50 11.88
C PHE A 148 0.40 0.95 10.51
N SER A 149 1.32 0.29 9.79
CA SER A 149 1.00 -0.38 8.52
C SER A 149 -0.07 -1.46 8.70
N PHE A 150 0.01 -2.23 9.78
CA PHE A 150 -1.00 -3.24 10.13
C PHE A 150 -2.34 -2.60 10.51
N ALA A 151 -2.34 -1.54 11.33
CA ALA A 151 -3.56 -0.90 11.78
C ALA A 151 -4.28 -0.11 10.67
N LEU A 152 -3.53 0.66 9.87
CA LEU A 152 -4.09 1.45 8.76
C LEU A 152 -4.51 0.57 7.59
N GLY A 153 -3.75 -0.47 7.31
CA GLY A 153 -3.99 -1.43 6.24
C GLY A 153 -4.48 -2.78 6.78
N PHE A 154 -5.46 -2.79 7.67
CA PHE A 154 -5.97 -4.02 8.28
C PHE A 154 -6.32 -5.08 7.22
N GLY A 155 -5.85 -6.28 7.45
CA GLY A 155 -5.99 -7.39 6.50
C GLY A 155 -4.97 -7.37 5.36
N GLY A 156 -4.12 -6.34 5.22
CA GLY A 156 -3.09 -6.27 4.19
C GLY A 156 -3.65 -6.29 2.77
N LEU A 157 -2.89 -6.81 1.81
CA LEU A 157 -3.31 -7.02 0.42
C LEU A 157 -3.70 -5.71 -0.32
N TYR A 158 -3.01 -4.62 0.00
CA TYR A 158 -3.09 -3.38 -0.77
C TYR A 158 -1.90 -3.30 -1.72
N SER A 159 -2.13 -2.95 -2.98
CA SER A 159 -1.11 -2.88 -4.04
C SER A 159 0.09 -2.03 -3.67
N ILE A 160 -0.13 -0.92 -2.94
CA ILE A 160 0.95 -0.07 -2.44
C ILE A 160 1.94 -0.82 -1.54
N GLN A 161 1.50 -1.79 -0.74
CA GLN A 161 2.38 -2.58 0.14
C GLN A 161 3.37 -3.44 -0.66
N PHE A 162 2.99 -3.86 -1.86
CA PHE A 162 3.84 -4.59 -2.80
C PHE A 162 4.75 -3.67 -3.63
N ALA A 163 4.37 -2.40 -3.81
CA ALA A 163 5.17 -1.40 -4.51
C ALA A 163 6.22 -0.72 -3.60
N LEU A 164 5.95 -0.61 -2.29
CA LEU A 164 6.83 0.07 -1.32
C LEU A 164 8.28 -0.44 -1.29
N PRO A 165 8.62 -1.74 -1.49
CA PRO A 165 10.01 -2.17 -1.58
C PRO A 165 10.80 -1.40 -2.63
N PHE A 166 10.23 -1.25 -3.82
CA PHE A 166 10.84 -0.53 -4.94
C PHE A 166 10.98 0.97 -4.65
N VAL A 167 9.97 1.56 -4.03
CA VAL A 167 9.95 2.97 -3.62
C VAL A 167 11.03 3.24 -2.56
N MET A 168 11.11 2.42 -1.51
CA MET A 168 12.09 2.60 -0.43
C MET A 168 13.52 2.32 -0.90
N MET A 169 13.72 1.33 -1.77
CA MET A 169 15.02 1.07 -2.40
C MET A 169 15.46 2.25 -3.26
N SER A 170 14.54 2.81 -4.05
CA SER A 170 14.80 3.98 -4.89
C SER A 170 15.05 5.26 -4.08
N LEU A 171 14.35 5.44 -2.96
CA LEU A 171 14.62 6.54 -2.04
C LEU A 171 16.00 6.42 -1.38
N TRP A 172 16.40 5.19 -1.01
CA TRP A 172 17.75 4.92 -0.51
C TRP A 172 18.82 5.18 -1.57
N PHE A 173 18.55 4.79 -2.81
CA PHE A 173 19.41 5.12 -3.95
C PHE A 173 19.60 6.63 -4.10
N LEU A 174 18.51 7.42 -4.10
CA LEU A 174 18.56 8.88 -4.20
C LEU A 174 19.30 9.52 -3.01
N THR A 175 19.10 8.99 -1.80
CA THR A 175 19.83 9.47 -0.61
C THR A 175 21.33 9.34 -0.80
N LYS A 176 21.81 8.24 -1.37
CA LYS A 176 23.23 8.05 -1.70
C LYS A 176 23.69 8.89 -2.91
N TYR A 177 22.81 9.08 -3.87
CA TYR A 177 23.10 9.85 -5.07
C TYR A 177 23.41 11.32 -4.74
N PHE A 178 22.60 11.97 -3.90
CA PHE A 178 22.82 13.38 -3.55
C PHE A 178 24.09 13.63 -2.69
N VAL A 179 24.73 12.58 -2.21
CA VAL A 179 26.05 12.64 -1.56
C VAL A 179 27.18 12.03 -2.40
N ASN A 180 26.92 11.84 -3.71
CA ASN A 180 27.88 11.32 -4.71
C ASN A 180 28.45 9.92 -4.39
N LEU A 181 27.68 9.05 -3.74
CA LEU A 181 28.08 7.66 -3.45
C LEU A 181 27.52 6.63 -4.46
N VAL A 182 26.98 7.08 -5.58
CA VAL A 182 26.37 6.19 -6.60
C VAL A 182 26.88 6.56 -7.99
N LYS A 183 27.11 5.55 -8.81
CA LYS A 183 27.45 5.70 -10.22
C LYS A 183 26.22 6.04 -11.06
N ASP A 184 26.43 6.78 -12.16
CA ASP A 184 25.34 7.27 -13.00
C ASP A 184 24.61 6.13 -13.74
N GLU A 185 25.30 5.02 -14.08
CA GLU A 185 24.70 3.84 -14.72
C GLU A 185 23.63 3.16 -13.84
N ALA A 186 23.73 3.30 -12.53
CA ALA A 186 22.76 2.73 -11.58
C ALA A 186 21.35 3.36 -11.70
N PHE A 187 21.20 4.48 -12.45
CA PHE A 187 19.89 5.02 -12.81
C PHE A 187 19.06 4.07 -13.69
N ILE A 188 19.68 3.11 -14.38
CA ILE A 188 18.95 2.03 -15.06
C ILE A 188 18.14 1.22 -14.05
N LEU A 189 18.73 0.85 -12.90
CA LEU A 189 18.03 0.12 -11.84
C LEU A 189 16.97 1.00 -11.14
N PHE A 190 17.21 2.30 -11.01
CA PHE A 190 16.22 3.25 -10.52
C PHE A 190 14.99 3.30 -11.43
N GLY A 191 15.19 3.37 -12.75
CA GLY A 191 14.10 3.32 -13.72
C GLY A 191 13.38 1.96 -13.74
N PHE A 192 14.12 0.86 -13.72
CA PHE A 192 13.56 -0.49 -13.62
C PHE A 192 12.64 -0.64 -12.39
N SER A 193 13.13 -0.19 -11.24
CA SER A 193 12.33 -0.18 -9.99
C SER A 193 11.06 0.66 -10.13
N GLY A 194 11.15 1.78 -10.86
CA GLY A 194 10.01 2.65 -11.15
C GLY A 194 8.92 1.96 -11.94
N ALA A 195 9.29 1.33 -13.03
CA ALA A 195 8.33 0.61 -13.86
C ALA A 195 7.69 -0.57 -13.10
N MET A 196 8.47 -1.33 -12.32
CA MET A 196 7.93 -2.40 -11.45
C MET A 196 6.92 -1.85 -10.45
N ALA A 197 7.26 -0.76 -9.75
CA ALA A 197 6.35 -0.13 -8.79
C ALA A 197 5.06 0.37 -9.45
N MET A 198 5.15 1.03 -10.61
CA MET A 198 4.00 1.55 -11.35
C MET A 198 3.08 0.45 -11.89
N LEU A 199 3.65 -0.70 -12.30
CA LEU A 199 2.86 -1.87 -12.73
C LEU A 199 2.19 -2.60 -11.57
N ILE A 200 2.63 -2.39 -10.33
CA ILE A 200 1.99 -2.93 -9.12
C ILE A 200 0.97 -1.92 -8.58
N GLU A 201 1.39 -0.67 -8.41
CA GLU A 201 0.58 0.42 -7.88
C GLU A 201 0.82 1.70 -8.70
N PRO A 202 -0.10 2.08 -9.57
CA PRO A 202 0.09 3.25 -10.43
C PRO A 202 0.29 4.56 -9.67
N GLN A 203 -0.25 4.72 -8.47
CA GLN A 203 0.01 5.91 -7.64
C GLN A 203 1.50 6.07 -7.27
N ALA A 204 2.28 5.00 -7.32
CA ALA A 204 3.73 5.08 -7.11
C ALA A 204 4.43 5.98 -8.14
N MET A 205 3.81 6.24 -9.30
CA MET A 205 4.30 7.19 -10.31
C MET A 205 4.61 8.57 -9.70
N LEU A 206 3.84 9.00 -8.69
CA LEU A 206 4.05 10.27 -7.99
C LEU A 206 5.46 10.37 -7.38
N PHE A 207 5.98 9.28 -6.81
CA PHE A 207 7.35 9.26 -6.28
C PHE A 207 8.37 9.54 -7.39
N TRP A 208 8.28 8.87 -8.54
CA TRP A 208 9.24 9.05 -9.64
C TRP A 208 9.10 10.41 -10.31
N LEU A 209 7.90 10.96 -10.43
CA LEU A 209 7.70 12.32 -10.93
C LEU A 209 8.41 13.35 -10.04
N LEU A 210 8.16 13.32 -8.72
CA LEU A 210 8.79 14.23 -7.77
C LEU A 210 10.30 14.01 -7.66
N ALA A 211 10.75 12.76 -7.70
CA ALA A 211 12.17 12.41 -7.71
C ALA A 211 12.88 12.96 -8.96
N THR A 212 12.27 12.79 -10.15
CA THR A 212 12.81 13.33 -11.40
C THR A 212 12.96 14.85 -11.34
N VAL A 213 11.93 15.57 -10.88
CA VAL A 213 12.01 17.02 -10.68
C VAL A 213 13.15 17.38 -9.72
N THR A 214 13.29 16.63 -8.62
CA THR A 214 14.36 16.86 -7.63
C THR A 214 15.76 16.63 -8.24
N ILE A 215 15.93 15.57 -9.05
CA ILE A 215 17.19 15.27 -9.76
C ILE A 215 17.52 16.39 -10.75
N ILE A 216 16.54 16.88 -11.52
CA ILE A 216 16.73 18.00 -12.46
C ILE A 216 17.19 19.25 -11.72
N ILE A 217 16.49 19.63 -10.64
CA ILE A 217 16.84 20.80 -9.82
C ILE A 217 18.26 20.66 -9.24
N TYR A 218 18.61 19.45 -8.76
CA TYR A 218 19.95 19.18 -8.24
C TYR A 218 21.03 19.38 -9.30
N ASN A 219 20.88 18.75 -10.49
CA ASN A 219 21.88 18.87 -11.54
C ASN A 219 22.01 20.29 -12.13
N ILE A 220 20.92 21.07 -12.15
CA ILE A 220 20.97 22.49 -12.54
C ILE A 220 21.77 23.30 -11.51
N LYS A 221 21.58 23.08 -10.20
CA LYS A 221 22.30 23.78 -9.13
C LYS A 221 23.79 23.44 -9.12
N GLU A 222 24.12 22.17 -9.36
CA GLU A 222 25.51 21.70 -9.43
C GLU A 222 26.17 22.01 -10.79
N LYS A 223 25.45 22.64 -11.74
CA LYS A 223 25.91 22.96 -13.10
C LYS A 223 26.31 21.72 -13.93
N HIS A 224 25.71 20.57 -13.64
CA HIS A 224 25.97 19.29 -14.31
C HIS A 224 24.80 18.85 -15.21
N ILE A 225 24.27 19.75 -16.05
CA ILE A 225 23.05 19.51 -16.86
C ILE A 225 23.21 18.29 -17.79
N ALA A 226 24.37 18.15 -18.48
CA ALA A 226 24.62 17.02 -19.36
C ALA A 226 24.60 15.67 -18.61
N ARG A 227 25.17 15.63 -17.41
CA ARG A 227 25.12 14.46 -16.52
C ARG A 227 23.66 14.13 -16.13
N GLY A 228 22.88 15.15 -15.75
CA GLY A 228 21.45 14.99 -15.42
C GLY A 228 20.65 14.41 -16.58
N PHE A 229 20.92 14.87 -17.81
CA PHE A 229 20.28 14.32 -19.00
C PHE A 229 20.64 12.85 -19.25
N TYR A 230 21.92 12.49 -19.13
CA TYR A 230 22.36 11.09 -19.20
C TYR A 230 21.67 10.20 -18.16
N GLN A 231 21.56 10.67 -16.90
CA GLN A 231 20.90 9.95 -15.81
C GLN A 231 19.40 9.72 -16.11
N LEU A 232 18.71 10.73 -16.65
CA LEU A 232 17.31 10.58 -17.06
C LEU A 232 17.13 9.58 -18.19
N LEU A 233 18.01 9.60 -19.21
CA LEU A 233 18.00 8.61 -20.28
C LEU A 233 18.26 7.19 -19.76
N ALA A 234 19.21 7.03 -18.83
CA ALA A 234 19.47 5.74 -18.19
C ALA A 234 18.25 5.24 -17.41
N ALA A 235 17.53 6.13 -16.67
CA ALA A 235 16.30 5.77 -15.99
C ALA A 235 15.19 5.38 -16.97
N ILE A 236 15.01 6.13 -18.06
CA ILE A 236 14.04 5.78 -19.13
C ILE A 236 14.37 4.41 -19.73
N LEU A 237 15.65 4.13 -20.02
CA LEU A 237 16.08 2.82 -20.53
C LEU A 237 15.70 1.69 -19.54
N GLY A 238 15.93 1.89 -18.25
CA GLY A 238 15.52 0.95 -17.20
C GLY A 238 14.01 0.71 -17.19
N MET A 239 13.20 1.78 -17.33
CA MET A 239 11.75 1.67 -17.43
C MET A 239 11.31 0.91 -18.69
N LEU A 240 11.96 1.15 -19.83
CA LEU A 240 11.62 0.53 -21.10
C LEU A 240 11.78 -0.99 -21.05
N PHE A 241 12.78 -1.55 -20.36
CA PHE A 241 12.93 -2.99 -20.20
C PHE A 241 11.67 -3.65 -19.59
N VAL A 242 11.05 -3.00 -18.61
CA VAL A 242 9.87 -3.53 -17.95
C VAL A 242 8.61 -3.23 -18.76
N PHE A 243 8.44 -1.97 -19.18
CA PHE A 243 7.24 -1.55 -19.91
C PHE A 243 7.12 -2.18 -21.30
N TYR A 244 8.23 -2.50 -21.96
CA TYR A 244 8.21 -3.23 -23.23
C TYR A 244 7.58 -4.62 -23.03
N THR A 245 8.03 -5.36 -22.00
CA THR A 245 7.49 -6.69 -21.70
C THR A 245 6.03 -6.62 -21.27
N ALA A 246 5.68 -5.74 -20.31
CA ALA A 246 4.30 -5.59 -19.86
C ALA A 246 3.40 -5.04 -20.97
N GLY A 247 3.88 -4.09 -21.75
CA GLY A 247 3.18 -3.49 -22.88
C GLY A 247 2.81 -4.51 -23.96
N TYR A 248 3.71 -5.45 -24.25
CA TYR A 248 3.40 -6.55 -25.17
C TYR A 248 2.13 -7.32 -24.74
N PHE A 249 2.02 -7.70 -23.47
CA PHE A 249 0.84 -8.39 -22.97
C PHE A 249 -0.40 -7.49 -22.95
N ILE A 250 -0.27 -6.25 -22.52
CA ILE A 250 -1.38 -5.27 -22.46
C ILE A 250 -1.95 -4.98 -23.86
N LEU A 251 -1.07 -4.87 -24.87
CA LEU A 251 -1.48 -4.66 -26.27
C LEU A 251 -2.13 -5.90 -26.87
N ASN A 252 -1.55 -7.10 -26.66
CA ASN A 252 -2.14 -8.35 -27.16
C ASN A 252 -3.51 -8.64 -26.54
N LEU A 253 -3.73 -8.28 -25.29
CA LEU A 253 -5.03 -8.40 -24.62
C LEU A 253 -5.99 -7.27 -25.00
N GLN A 254 -5.57 -6.30 -25.81
CA GLN A 254 -6.34 -5.12 -26.25
C GLN A 254 -6.92 -4.28 -25.10
N ILE A 255 -6.22 -4.23 -23.96
CA ILE A 255 -6.67 -3.54 -22.74
C ILE A 255 -5.94 -2.22 -22.46
N LEU A 256 -5.12 -1.71 -23.37
CA LEU A 256 -4.33 -0.50 -23.13
C LEU A 256 -5.20 0.70 -22.73
N GLY A 257 -6.31 0.94 -23.44
CA GLY A 257 -7.24 2.02 -23.15
C GLY A 257 -7.91 1.86 -21.78
N PRO A 258 -8.59 0.73 -21.50
CA PRO A 258 -9.17 0.43 -20.18
C PRO A 258 -8.14 0.45 -19.05
N TYR A 259 -6.95 -0.12 -19.24
CA TYR A 259 -5.87 -0.08 -18.25
C TYR A 259 -5.50 1.36 -17.87
N PHE A 260 -5.22 2.19 -18.89
CA PHE A 260 -4.86 3.59 -18.63
C PHE A 260 -6.01 4.36 -17.97
N ALA A 261 -7.25 4.14 -18.40
CA ALA A 261 -8.41 4.82 -17.84
C ALA A 261 -8.69 4.44 -16.38
N GLN A 262 -8.59 3.15 -16.04
CA GLN A 262 -8.97 2.64 -14.72
C GLN A 262 -7.80 2.62 -13.74
N ALA A 263 -6.63 2.10 -14.13
CA ALA A 263 -5.51 1.96 -13.23
C ALA A 263 -4.68 3.25 -13.09
N VAL A 264 -4.58 4.07 -14.14
CA VAL A 264 -3.77 5.31 -14.10
C VAL A 264 -4.67 6.52 -13.89
N LYS A 265 -5.49 6.88 -14.88
CA LYS A 265 -6.27 8.13 -14.85
C LYS A 265 -7.24 8.17 -13.67
N TYR A 266 -7.94 7.08 -13.39
CA TYR A 266 -8.92 7.03 -12.30
C TYR A 266 -8.26 7.30 -10.94
N GLN A 267 -7.07 6.78 -10.68
CA GLN A 267 -6.32 6.97 -9.44
C GLN A 267 -6.05 8.45 -9.09
N PHE A 268 -5.97 9.32 -10.11
CA PHE A 268 -5.74 10.76 -9.95
C PHE A 268 -6.99 11.61 -10.16
N THR A 269 -8.12 11.02 -10.55
CA THR A 269 -9.35 11.74 -10.86
C THR A 269 -10.56 11.24 -10.09
N TYR A 270 -10.41 10.25 -9.22
CA TYR A 270 -11.53 9.68 -8.46
C TYR A 270 -11.95 10.51 -7.24
N PHE A 271 -11.57 11.80 -7.23
CA PHE A 271 -12.04 12.75 -6.25
C PHE A 271 -13.57 12.71 -6.18
N ALA A 272 -14.13 12.74 -4.99
CA ALA A 272 -15.55 12.57 -4.74
C ALA A 272 -16.10 11.17 -5.08
N SER A 273 -15.27 10.14 -5.10
CA SER A 273 -15.75 8.75 -5.21
C SER A 273 -16.46 8.26 -3.94
N GLY A 274 -16.20 8.92 -2.81
CA GLY A 274 -16.87 8.68 -1.52
C GLY A 274 -18.19 9.43 -1.38
N ASN A 275 -19.05 8.99 -0.44
CA ASN A 275 -20.33 9.66 -0.12
C ASN A 275 -20.17 10.80 0.90
N LEU A 276 -18.94 11.09 1.32
CA LEU A 276 -18.68 12.11 2.33
C LEU A 276 -18.48 13.48 1.69
N SER A 277 -18.87 14.53 2.41
CA SER A 277 -18.47 15.87 2.02
C SER A 277 -16.94 16.01 2.16
N LEU A 278 -16.35 16.85 1.32
CA LEU A 278 -14.92 17.14 1.36
C LEU A 278 -14.47 17.58 2.78
N ALA A 279 -15.29 18.36 3.48
CA ALA A 279 -14.98 18.82 4.82
C ALA A 279 -14.81 17.67 5.83
N TYR A 280 -15.70 16.68 5.80
CA TYR A 280 -15.58 15.49 6.68
C TYR A 280 -14.36 14.63 6.30
N SER A 281 -14.08 14.44 5.02
CA SER A 281 -12.90 13.73 4.57
C SER A 281 -11.62 14.41 5.06
N VAL A 282 -11.51 15.72 4.86
CA VAL A 282 -10.38 16.54 5.33
C VAL A 282 -10.23 16.41 6.86
N LEU A 283 -11.32 16.58 7.61
CA LEU A 283 -11.29 16.45 9.07
C LEU A 283 -10.79 15.06 9.51
N TYR A 284 -11.35 14.01 8.91
CA TYR A 284 -10.99 12.62 9.24
C TYR A 284 -9.49 12.35 9.04
N TYR A 285 -8.97 12.64 7.85
CA TYR A 285 -7.57 12.34 7.55
C TYR A 285 -6.59 13.26 8.27
N LEU A 286 -6.94 14.53 8.51
CA LEU A 286 -6.11 15.44 9.31
C LEU A 286 -6.06 15.00 10.78
N VAL A 287 -7.19 14.62 11.39
CA VAL A 287 -7.23 14.10 12.76
C VAL A 287 -6.42 12.81 12.86
N LEU A 288 -6.56 11.91 11.89
CA LEU A 288 -5.82 10.65 11.88
C LEU A 288 -4.31 10.89 11.70
N ALA A 289 -3.91 11.75 10.75
CA ALA A 289 -2.50 12.07 10.49
C ALA A 289 -1.84 12.83 11.66
N LEU A 290 -2.54 13.79 12.27
CA LEU A 290 -2.06 14.50 13.47
C LEU A 290 -1.95 13.57 14.67
N GLY A 291 -3.00 12.79 14.93
CA GLY A 291 -3.05 11.88 16.07
C GLY A 291 -2.04 10.75 15.99
N LEU A 292 -1.72 10.25 14.80
CA LEU A 292 -0.64 9.29 14.58
C LEU A 292 0.75 9.95 14.56
N GLY A 293 0.85 11.28 14.68
CA GLY A 293 2.12 12.00 14.66
C GLY A 293 2.80 12.09 13.30
N LEU A 294 2.07 11.85 12.20
CA LEU A 294 2.63 11.84 10.85
C LEU A 294 2.98 13.25 10.34
N LEU A 295 2.38 14.31 10.90
CA LEU A 295 2.63 15.70 10.48
C LEU A 295 3.75 16.38 11.26
N THR A 296 4.15 15.87 12.42
CA THR A 296 5.21 16.48 13.26
C THR A 296 6.56 16.54 12.57
N GLY A 297 6.93 15.50 11.84
CA GLY A 297 8.18 15.45 11.08
C GLY A 297 8.22 16.43 9.92
N PRO A 298 7.26 16.40 9.00
CA PRO A 298 7.16 17.38 7.92
C PRO A 298 7.20 18.84 8.41
N ILE A 299 6.41 19.19 9.42
CA ILE A 299 6.40 20.55 10.01
C ILE A 299 7.78 20.92 10.58
N TYR A 300 8.40 20.01 11.32
CA TYR A 300 9.75 20.22 11.86
C TYR A 300 10.76 20.48 10.74
N VAL A 301 10.76 19.64 9.70
CA VAL A 301 11.71 19.75 8.59
C VAL A 301 11.50 21.03 7.78
N ILE A 302 10.26 21.44 7.51
CA ILE A 302 9.96 22.71 6.83
C ILE A 302 10.61 23.90 7.58
N GLY A 303 10.49 23.94 8.91
CA GLY A 303 11.09 24.98 9.75
C GLY A 303 12.61 25.00 9.72
N HIS A 304 13.26 23.86 9.45
CA HIS A 304 14.73 23.72 9.50
C HIS A 304 15.37 23.46 8.13
N LEU A 305 14.60 23.49 7.04
CA LEU A 305 15.05 23.06 5.70
C LEU A 305 16.21 23.91 5.14
N LYS A 306 16.27 25.19 5.46
CA LYS A 306 17.31 26.10 4.96
C LYS A 306 18.72 25.70 5.39
N ASN A 307 18.86 25.22 6.63
CA ASN A 307 20.11 24.85 7.26
C ASN A 307 20.33 23.33 7.32
N ALA A 308 19.44 22.55 6.67
CA ALA A 308 19.49 21.10 6.76
C ALA A 308 20.56 20.52 5.84
N GLU A 309 21.40 19.65 6.38
CA GLU A 309 22.10 18.66 5.58
C GLU A 309 21.09 17.77 4.82
N ASP A 310 21.47 17.23 3.69
CA ASP A 310 20.60 16.39 2.86
C ASP A 310 19.28 17.08 2.44
N ARG A 311 19.36 18.41 2.21
CA ARG A 311 18.19 19.26 1.94
C ARG A 311 17.31 18.74 0.80
N MET A 312 17.92 18.19 -0.27
CA MET A 312 17.19 17.72 -1.45
C MET A 312 16.31 16.52 -1.11
N VAL A 313 16.83 15.54 -0.36
CA VAL A 313 16.05 14.36 0.04
C VAL A 313 14.97 14.73 1.05
N LYS A 314 15.29 15.59 2.01
CA LYS A 314 14.31 16.06 3.00
C LYS A 314 13.18 16.84 2.35
N ALA A 315 13.47 17.68 1.35
CA ALA A 315 12.45 18.38 0.57
C ALA A 315 11.57 17.39 -0.23
N LEU A 316 12.19 16.40 -0.89
CA LEU A 316 11.46 15.34 -1.58
C LEU A 316 10.51 14.59 -0.64
N LEU A 317 10.99 14.20 0.55
CA LEU A 317 10.16 13.51 1.55
C LEU A 317 8.96 14.37 2.00
N VAL A 318 9.16 15.68 2.23
CA VAL A 318 8.06 16.60 2.58
C VAL A 318 7.05 16.68 1.44
N LEU A 319 7.51 16.84 0.19
CA LEU A 319 6.62 16.89 -0.98
C LEU A 319 5.82 15.60 -1.12
N LEU A 320 6.45 14.43 -0.94
CA LEU A 320 5.77 13.13 -0.98
C LEU A 320 4.67 13.03 0.08
N VAL A 321 4.96 13.44 1.32
CA VAL A 321 3.94 13.46 2.39
C VAL A 321 2.78 14.37 2.01
N VAL A 322 3.06 15.59 1.53
CA VAL A 322 2.02 16.55 1.15
C VAL A 322 1.15 16.01 0.02
N PHE A 323 1.75 15.52 -1.07
CA PHE A 323 0.97 15.07 -2.23
C PHE A 323 0.16 13.80 -1.94
N TYR A 324 0.75 12.78 -1.26
CA TYR A 324 -0.02 11.59 -0.89
C TYR A 324 -1.11 11.89 0.14
N LEU A 325 -0.86 12.82 1.08
CA LEU A 325 -1.90 13.27 2.00
C LEU A 325 -3.02 14.00 1.28
N LEU A 326 -2.71 14.85 0.30
CA LEU A 326 -3.72 15.51 -0.54
C LEU A 326 -4.58 14.49 -1.29
N LEU A 327 -3.98 13.44 -1.86
CA LEU A 327 -4.76 12.36 -2.50
C LEU A 327 -5.70 11.68 -1.51
N ALA A 328 -5.24 11.41 -0.28
CA ALA A 328 -6.09 10.84 0.77
C ALA A 328 -7.24 11.80 1.15
N LEU A 329 -6.96 13.09 1.37
CA LEU A 329 -7.96 14.11 1.71
C LEU A 329 -9.06 14.24 0.65
N LEU A 330 -8.67 14.16 -0.63
CA LEU A 330 -9.59 14.33 -1.76
C LEU A 330 -10.39 13.06 -2.08
N SER A 331 -10.07 11.91 -1.47
CA SER A 331 -10.79 10.66 -1.74
C SER A 331 -12.26 10.68 -1.32
N GLN A 332 -12.64 11.53 -0.35
CA GLN A 332 -13.99 11.63 0.24
C GLN A 332 -14.52 10.29 0.79
N ASP A 333 -13.60 9.50 1.27
CA ASP A 333 -13.79 8.16 1.78
C ASP A 333 -13.17 8.07 3.19
N MET A 334 -13.71 7.29 4.11
CA MET A 334 -13.17 7.11 5.48
C MET A 334 -12.33 5.83 5.60
N GLN A 335 -11.56 5.50 4.59
CA GLN A 335 -10.72 4.29 4.59
C GLN A 335 -9.30 4.61 5.02
N SER A 336 -8.87 4.09 6.16
CA SER A 336 -7.54 4.36 6.73
C SER A 336 -6.36 3.95 5.84
N TYR A 337 -6.56 2.98 4.93
CA TYR A 337 -5.51 2.50 4.02
C TYR A 337 -5.00 3.56 3.03
N HIS A 338 -5.75 4.65 2.77
CA HIS A 338 -5.27 5.76 1.95
C HIS A 338 -4.06 6.49 2.57
N LEU A 339 -3.79 6.31 3.86
CA LEU A 339 -2.59 6.83 4.51
C LEU A 339 -1.37 5.89 4.40
N LEU A 340 -1.51 4.68 3.86
CA LEU A 340 -0.37 3.76 3.68
C LEU A 340 0.76 4.35 2.82
N PRO A 341 0.51 5.07 1.71
CA PRO A 341 1.57 5.71 0.94
C PRO A 341 2.27 6.85 1.72
N VAL A 342 1.56 7.55 2.61
CA VAL A 342 2.10 8.64 3.43
C VAL A 342 3.04 8.11 4.52
N LEU A 343 2.69 6.96 5.09
CA LEU A 343 3.24 6.42 6.33
C LEU A 343 4.78 6.36 6.38
N PRO A 344 5.48 5.71 5.44
CA PRO A 344 6.93 5.56 5.54
C PRO A 344 7.65 6.90 5.47
N PHE A 345 7.24 7.80 4.59
CA PHE A 345 7.87 9.12 4.42
C PHE A 345 7.66 10.02 5.65
N ALA A 346 6.44 10.04 6.17
CA ALA A 346 6.10 10.81 7.36
C ALA A 346 6.87 10.31 8.60
N LEU A 347 6.97 8.99 8.79
CA LEU A 347 7.71 8.42 9.92
C LEU A 347 9.22 8.67 9.82
N ILE A 348 9.82 8.62 8.62
CA ILE A 348 11.23 8.98 8.42
C ILE A 348 11.48 10.42 8.89
N LEU A 349 10.60 11.35 8.48
CA LEU A 349 10.72 12.75 8.89
C LEU A 349 10.47 12.94 10.41
N THR A 350 9.49 12.21 10.97
CA THR A 350 9.15 12.29 12.40
C THR A 350 10.24 11.69 13.29
N ALA A 351 11.04 10.76 12.76
CA ALA A 351 12.21 10.24 13.48
C ALA A 351 13.24 11.33 13.82
N LEU A 352 13.37 12.38 13.00
CA LEU A 352 14.35 13.46 13.20
C LEU A 352 14.17 14.21 14.53
N PRO A 353 13.04 14.87 14.82
CA PRO A 353 12.84 15.59 16.07
C PRO A 353 12.77 14.66 17.29
N ILE A 354 12.44 13.40 17.12
CA ILE A 354 12.48 12.42 18.22
C ILE A 354 13.93 12.01 18.52
N ALA A 355 14.74 11.79 17.46
CA ALA A 355 16.16 11.48 17.61
C ALA A 355 16.92 12.62 18.29
N GLU A 356 16.71 13.85 17.86
CA GLU A 356 17.33 15.03 18.48
C GLU A 356 17.02 15.11 19.98
N LYS A 357 15.75 14.96 20.36
CA LYS A 357 15.35 14.95 21.77
C LYS A 357 15.92 13.75 22.53
N PHE A 358 15.98 12.57 21.89
CA PHE A 358 16.55 11.37 22.49
C PHE A 358 18.04 11.53 22.75
N LEU A 359 18.81 12.01 21.76
CA LEU A 359 20.25 12.21 21.85
C LEU A 359 20.61 13.35 22.82
N GLY A 360 19.93 14.49 22.75
CA GLY A 360 20.15 15.62 23.64
C GLY A 360 19.86 15.34 25.13
N GLN A 361 19.07 14.30 25.44
CA GLN A 361 18.95 13.83 26.83
C GLN A 361 20.18 13.10 27.32
N PHE A 362 20.99 12.50 26.44
CA PHE A 362 22.21 11.81 26.82
C PHE A 362 23.33 12.79 27.14
N ASP A 363 23.50 13.85 26.38
CA ASP A 363 24.53 14.86 26.63
C ASP A 363 24.33 15.54 27.99
N ARG A 364 23.08 15.74 28.41
CA ARG A 364 22.76 16.28 29.75
C ARG A 364 22.96 15.28 30.90
N LEU A 365 22.88 13.97 30.61
CA LEU A 365 22.96 12.90 31.63
C LEU A 365 24.37 12.38 31.86
N THR A 366 25.33 12.63 30.95
CA THR A 366 26.75 12.36 31.17
C THR A 366 27.28 13.18 32.35
N HIS A 367 26.64 14.32 32.68
CA HIS A 367 26.94 15.15 33.83
C HIS A 367 26.18 14.77 35.13
N ARG A 368 25.21 13.85 35.06
CA ARG A 368 24.48 13.34 36.24
C ARG A 368 24.41 11.81 36.22
N ARG A 369 24.90 11.15 37.29
CA ARG A 369 24.81 9.69 37.53
C ARG A 369 23.36 9.21 37.68
N SER A 370 22.49 9.33 36.67
CA SER A 370 21.13 8.80 36.72
C SER A 370 21.00 7.53 35.87
N LYS A 371 20.39 6.47 36.44
CA LYS A 371 20.08 5.22 35.78
C LYS A 371 18.92 5.40 34.79
N VAL A 372 19.09 6.16 33.72
CA VAL A 372 18.05 6.28 32.67
C VAL A 372 18.15 5.08 31.74
N LYS A 373 17.01 4.39 31.53
CA LYS A 373 16.91 3.29 30.57
C LYS A 373 17.24 3.78 29.15
N LYS A 374 18.37 3.34 28.61
CA LYS A 374 18.94 3.76 27.31
C LYS A 374 18.43 2.90 26.13
N GLY A 375 17.21 2.35 26.19
CA GLY A 375 16.71 1.37 25.24
C GLY A 375 15.77 1.93 24.15
N THR A 376 15.44 1.11 23.17
CA THR A 376 14.42 1.35 22.13
C THR A 376 13.07 1.77 22.74
N SER A 377 12.69 1.21 23.89
CA SER A 377 11.48 1.57 24.64
C SER A 377 11.43 3.05 25.04
N ARG A 378 12.59 3.69 25.28
CA ARG A 378 12.64 5.13 25.59
C ARG A 378 12.30 5.98 24.38
N VAL A 379 12.74 5.59 23.18
CA VAL A 379 12.40 6.30 21.93
C VAL A 379 10.89 6.24 21.70
N ILE A 380 10.29 5.06 21.86
CA ILE A 380 8.83 4.87 21.73
C ILE A 380 8.09 5.73 22.77
N SER A 381 8.54 5.72 24.03
CA SER A 381 7.96 6.56 25.09
C SER A 381 8.04 8.05 24.76
N LEU A 382 9.16 8.52 24.19
CA LEU A 382 9.32 9.91 23.76
C LEU A 382 8.39 10.25 22.58
N PHE A 383 8.24 9.33 21.63
CA PHE A 383 7.31 9.49 20.53
C PHE A 383 5.87 9.59 21.04
N LEU A 384 5.44 8.65 21.87
CA LEU A 384 4.08 8.60 22.43
C LEU A 384 3.77 9.82 23.32
N SER A 385 4.68 10.19 24.22
CA SER A 385 4.49 11.36 25.09
C SER A 385 4.40 12.68 24.31
N ARG A 386 5.17 12.80 23.20
CA ARG A 386 5.10 13.99 22.35
C ARG A 386 3.75 14.11 21.64
N HIS A 387 3.10 13.00 21.35
CA HIS A 387 1.82 12.92 20.67
C HIS A 387 0.65 12.60 21.63
N LEU A 388 0.80 12.91 22.93
CA LEU A 388 -0.25 12.74 23.97
C LEU A 388 -0.86 11.33 24.01
N PHE A 389 -0.08 10.31 23.69
CA PHE A 389 -0.51 8.90 23.57
C PHE A 389 -1.63 8.64 22.55
N LEU A 390 -2.04 9.63 21.76
CA LEU A 390 -3.05 9.49 20.70
C LEU A 390 -2.71 8.36 19.69
N PRO A 391 -1.44 8.11 19.30
CA PRO A 391 -1.14 7.00 18.41
C PRO A 391 -1.63 5.65 18.91
N ILE A 392 -1.61 5.39 20.23
CA ILE A 392 -2.12 4.13 20.80
C ILE A 392 -3.64 4.08 20.65
N VAL A 393 -4.34 5.16 20.99
CA VAL A 393 -5.80 5.22 20.91
C VAL A 393 -6.27 5.01 19.47
N LEU A 394 -5.65 5.70 18.51
CA LEU A 394 -6.00 5.59 17.10
C LEU A 394 -5.64 4.22 16.51
N LEU A 395 -4.52 3.63 16.93
CA LEU A 395 -4.15 2.27 16.55
C LEU A 395 -5.18 1.26 17.05
N LEU A 396 -5.59 1.37 18.31
CA LEU A 396 -6.62 0.50 18.89
C LEU A 396 -7.98 0.69 18.19
N LEU A 397 -8.38 1.91 17.87
CA LEU A 397 -9.61 2.19 17.12
C LEU A 397 -9.54 1.62 15.69
N SER A 398 -8.40 1.81 15.01
CA SER A 398 -8.20 1.31 13.64
C SER A 398 -8.21 -0.23 13.58
N LEU A 399 -7.89 -0.91 14.66
CA LEU A 399 -8.00 -2.37 14.79
C LEU A 399 -9.38 -2.82 15.26
N PHE A 400 -9.96 -2.08 16.19
CA PHE A 400 -11.25 -2.43 16.78
C PHE A 400 -12.39 -2.42 15.75
N LEU A 401 -12.45 -1.40 14.89
CA LEU A 401 -13.54 -1.25 13.91
C LEU A 401 -13.61 -2.42 12.92
N PRO A 402 -12.53 -2.85 12.23
CA PRO A 402 -12.56 -4.02 11.36
C PRO A 402 -12.88 -5.32 12.10
N VAL A 403 -12.33 -5.52 13.30
CA VAL A 403 -12.61 -6.72 14.12
C VAL A 403 -14.08 -6.76 14.53
N LYS A 404 -14.61 -5.63 15.00
CA LYS A 404 -16.04 -5.52 15.31
C LYS A 404 -16.89 -5.84 14.09
N ASN A 405 -16.59 -5.26 12.94
CA ASN A 405 -17.32 -5.52 11.69
C ASN A 405 -17.26 -7.00 11.30
N TYR A 406 -16.09 -7.65 11.40
CA TYR A 406 -15.96 -9.08 11.16
C TYR A 406 -16.85 -9.92 12.08
N LEU A 407 -16.83 -9.62 13.38
CA LEU A 407 -17.65 -10.34 14.36
C LEU A 407 -19.15 -10.12 14.17
N THR A 408 -19.57 -8.89 13.86
CA THR A 408 -21.00 -8.58 13.61
C THR A 408 -21.49 -9.18 12.29
N GLN A 409 -20.62 -9.35 11.31
CA GLN A 409 -20.95 -9.94 10.00
C GLN A 409 -20.68 -11.46 9.94
N PHE A 410 -20.31 -12.09 11.04
CA PHE A 410 -19.94 -13.50 11.03
C PHE A 410 -21.04 -14.41 10.45
N GLN A 411 -22.28 -14.26 10.89
CA GLN A 411 -23.41 -15.01 10.36
C GLN A 411 -23.69 -14.69 8.90
N LEU A 412 -23.62 -13.40 8.52
CA LEU A 412 -23.78 -12.98 7.14
C LEU A 412 -22.69 -13.59 6.22
N ASN A 413 -21.47 -13.68 6.73
CA ASN A 413 -20.37 -14.31 6.01
C ASN A 413 -20.57 -15.81 5.81
N HIS A 414 -21.13 -16.48 6.81
CA HIS A 414 -21.53 -17.89 6.69
C HIS A 414 -22.62 -18.07 5.63
N THR A 415 -23.65 -17.23 5.66
CA THR A 415 -24.72 -17.25 4.64
C THR A 415 -24.18 -16.93 3.23
N ARG A 416 -23.19 -16.02 3.09
CA ARG A 416 -22.50 -15.78 1.81
C ARG A 416 -21.86 -17.05 1.27
N GLN A 417 -21.23 -17.85 2.15
CA GLN A 417 -20.61 -19.12 1.76
C GLN A 417 -21.65 -20.15 1.33
N GLU A 418 -22.78 -20.24 2.03
CA GLU A 418 -23.89 -21.11 1.64
C GLU A 418 -24.48 -20.71 0.30
N VAL A 419 -24.72 -19.40 0.07
CA VAL A 419 -25.16 -18.85 -1.22
C VAL A 419 -24.17 -19.19 -2.33
N ALA A 420 -22.87 -19.00 -2.08
CA ALA A 420 -21.84 -19.30 -3.06
C ALA A 420 -21.82 -20.79 -3.42
N THR A 421 -21.99 -21.68 -2.43
CA THR A 421 -22.05 -23.13 -2.62
C THR A 421 -23.30 -23.52 -3.42
N TYR A 422 -24.46 -22.91 -3.12
CA TYR A 422 -25.69 -23.12 -3.86
C TYR A 422 -25.52 -22.71 -5.33
N ILE A 423 -25.03 -21.49 -5.59
CA ILE A 423 -24.79 -20.99 -6.95
C ILE A 423 -23.77 -21.86 -7.69
N ALA A 424 -22.70 -22.28 -7.03
CA ALA A 424 -21.69 -23.16 -7.64
C ALA A 424 -22.28 -24.52 -8.07
N LYS A 425 -23.27 -25.04 -7.34
CA LYS A 425 -23.96 -26.29 -7.65
C LYS A 425 -24.95 -26.15 -8.82
N GLU A 426 -25.66 -25.04 -8.88
CA GLU A 426 -26.74 -24.78 -9.86
C GLU A 426 -26.22 -24.18 -11.18
N THR A 427 -24.93 -23.80 -11.27
CA THR A 427 -24.36 -23.12 -12.44
C THR A 427 -23.07 -23.77 -12.91
N LYS A 428 -22.73 -23.59 -14.19
CA LYS A 428 -21.45 -23.99 -14.77
C LYS A 428 -20.38 -22.91 -14.49
N GLU A 429 -19.11 -23.27 -14.57
CA GLU A 429 -18.01 -22.30 -14.43
C GLU A 429 -18.01 -21.18 -15.49
N SER A 430 -18.56 -21.45 -16.67
CA SER A 430 -18.71 -20.48 -17.76
C SER A 430 -19.81 -19.46 -17.52
N ASP A 431 -20.76 -19.76 -16.63
CA ASP A 431 -21.95 -18.96 -16.45
C ASP A 431 -21.64 -17.64 -15.75
N ARG A 432 -22.37 -16.60 -16.12
CA ARG A 432 -22.28 -15.28 -15.50
C ARG A 432 -23.37 -15.14 -14.45
N ILE A 433 -22.99 -14.61 -13.30
CA ILE A 433 -23.92 -14.27 -12.22
C ILE A 433 -23.82 -12.78 -11.91
N PHE A 434 -24.89 -12.21 -11.37
CA PHE A 434 -24.87 -10.86 -10.82
C PHE A 434 -25.11 -10.92 -9.31
N VAL A 435 -24.23 -10.32 -8.52
CA VAL A 435 -24.37 -10.26 -7.06
C VAL A 435 -24.39 -8.80 -6.62
N TRP A 436 -25.48 -8.39 -5.97
CA TRP A 436 -25.61 -7.11 -5.32
C TRP A 436 -25.34 -7.26 -3.83
N ASP A 437 -24.08 -7.09 -3.44
CA ASP A 437 -23.60 -7.19 -2.07
C ASP A 437 -22.45 -6.19 -1.83
N ASP A 438 -22.06 -5.96 -0.58
CA ASP A 438 -20.99 -5.02 -0.24
C ASP A 438 -19.58 -5.54 -0.55
N ASN A 439 -19.43 -6.85 -0.77
CA ASN A 439 -18.14 -7.43 -1.13
C ASN A 439 -18.25 -8.51 -2.23
N ALA A 440 -17.11 -8.86 -2.82
CA ALA A 440 -17.05 -9.83 -3.90
C ALA A 440 -16.94 -11.30 -3.42
N ARG A 441 -17.28 -11.61 -2.19
CA ARG A 441 -17.03 -12.89 -1.56
C ARG A 441 -17.81 -14.04 -2.17
N ILE A 442 -19.08 -13.80 -2.52
CA ILE A 442 -19.91 -14.81 -3.22
C ILE A 442 -19.28 -15.17 -4.56
N TYR A 443 -18.75 -14.19 -5.29
CA TYR A 443 -18.02 -14.43 -6.53
C TYR A 443 -16.71 -15.21 -6.29
N LEU A 444 -15.94 -14.82 -5.28
CA LEU A 444 -14.68 -15.48 -4.95
C LEU A 444 -14.89 -16.94 -4.57
N SER A 445 -15.90 -17.25 -3.75
CA SER A 445 -16.18 -18.60 -3.29
C SER A 445 -16.88 -19.45 -4.35
N SER A 446 -17.82 -18.89 -5.13
CA SER A 446 -18.50 -19.62 -6.21
C SER A 446 -17.63 -19.78 -7.45
N GLN A 447 -16.58 -18.96 -7.61
CA GLN A 447 -15.70 -18.93 -8.77
C GLN A 447 -16.44 -18.75 -10.11
N ARG A 448 -17.55 -17.99 -10.10
CA ARG A 448 -18.34 -17.69 -11.29
C ARG A 448 -17.94 -16.35 -11.90
N LYS A 449 -18.20 -16.21 -13.21
CA LYS A 449 -17.89 -14.96 -13.93
C LYS A 449 -18.88 -13.87 -13.55
N VAL A 450 -18.38 -12.62 -13.47
CA VAL A 450 -19.26 -11.47 -13.27
C VAL A 450 -20.10 -11.17 -14.50
N ALA A 451 -21.34 -10.77 -14.29
CA ALA A 451 -22.19 -10.22 -15.35
C ALA A 451 -21.93 -8.73 -15.58
N SER A 452 -21.45 -8.00 -14.56
CA SER A 452 -21.05 -6.60 -14.66
C SER A 452 -19.59 -6.42 -14.24
N GLN A 453 -18.94 -5.39 -14.76
CA GLN A 453 -17.58 -5.01 -14.35
C GLN A 453 -17.46 -4.69 -12.85
N PHE A 454 -18.57 -4.49 -12.15
CA PHE A 454 -18.60 -4.08 -10.74
C PHE A 454 -19.04 -5.24 -9.84
N PRO A 455 -18.10 -6.00 -9.25
CA PRO A 455 -18.42 -7.16 -8.41
C PRO A 455 -18.85 -6.80 -6.99
N SER A 456 -18.81 -5.53 -6.61
CA SER A 456 -19.25 -5.05 -5.29
C SER A 456 -20.05 -3.75 -5.42
N ALA A 457 -21.11 -3.63 -4.65
CA ALA A 457 -21.95 -2.43 -4.59
C ALA A 457 -21.23 -1.22 -3.97
N ASP A 458 -20.25 -1.46 -3.12
CA ASP A 458 -19.56 -0.41 -2.34
C ASP A 458 -18.25 0.07 -3.00
N VAL A 459 -17.78 -0.58 -4.07
CA VAL A 459 -16.51 -0.27 -4.73
C VAL A 459 -16.75 0.23 -6.15
N ASN A 460 -16.23 1.40 -6.46
CA ASN A 460 -16.21 2.01 -7.80
C ASN A 460 -17.57 2.33 -8.44
N LEU A 461 -18.72 2.15 -7.76
CA LEU A 461 -20.07 2.38 -8.31
C LEU A 461 -20.68 3.75 -7.99
N LYS A 462 -19.95 4.63 -7.33
CA LYS A 462 -20.50 5.93 -6.89
C LYS A 462 -20.61 6.98 -8.01
N LYS A 463 -19.84 6.84 -9.11
CA LYS A 463 -19.95 7.70 -10.28
C LYS A 463 -21.17 7.34 -11.12
N GLU A 464 -21.96 8.32 -11.56
CA GLU A 464 -23.10 8.11 -12.47
C GLU A 464 -22.71 7.35 -13.76
N SER A 465 -21.52 7.65 -14.31
CA SER A 465 -21.01 6.94 -15.49
C SER A 465 -20.85 5.45 -15.23
N HIS A 466 -20.42 5.04 -14.04
CA HIS A 466 -20.28 3.64 -13.69
C HIS A 466 -21.63 2.96 -13.44
N GLN A 467 -22.60 3.70 -12.89
CA GLN A 467 -23.97 3.21 -12.74
C GLN A 467 -24.64 2.97 -14.11
N LYS A 468 -24.41 3.87 -15.08
CA LYS A 468 -24.87 3.65 -16.47
C LYS A 468 -24.25 2.41 -17.11
N ILE A 469 -22.94 2.21 -16.94
CA ILE A 469 -22.27 1.00 -17.42
C ILE A 469 -22.91 -0.25 -16.82
N LEU A 470 -23.18 -0.24 -15.50
CA LEU A 470 -23.86 -1.35 -14.83
C LEU A 470 -25.25 -1.62 -15.44
N GLU A 471 -26.06 -0.56 -15.64
CA GLU A 471 -27.40 -0.66 -16.26
C GLU A 471 -27.31 -1.29 -17.66
N ASP A 472 -26.41 -0.79 -18.51
CA ASP A 472 -26.21 -1.27 -19.87
C ASP A 472 -25.74 -2.73 -19.92
N GLU A 473 -24.80 -3.10 -19.05
CA GLU A 473 -24.29 -4.47 -18.99
C GLU A 473 -25.34 -5.50 -18.54
N LEU A 474 -26.23 -5.13 -17.60
CA LEU A 474 -27.33 -6.00 -17.16
C LEU A 474 -28.42 -6.17 -18.23
N LEU A 475 -28.58 -5.19 -19.13
CA LEU A 475 -29.49 -5.30 -20.27
C LEU A 475 -28.94 -6.16 -21.41
N GLN A 476 -27.62 -6.16 -21.61
CA GLN A 476 -26.97 -6.78 -22.77
C GLN A 476 -26.47 -8.21 -22.50
N LYS A 477 -26.09 -8.52 -21.27
CA LYS A 477 -25.49 -9.81 -20.91
C LYS A 477 -26.52 -10.77 -20.34
N SER A 478 -26.48 -12.02 -20.81
CA SER A 478 -27.24 -13.09 -20.18
C SER A 478 -26.69 -13.42 -18.79
N VAL A 479 -27.52 -13.33 -17.78
CA VAL A 479 -27.18 -13.61 -16.39
C VAL A 479 -27.95 -14.85 -15.93
N ALA A 480 -27.25 -15.91 -15.52
CA ALA A 480 -27.87 -17.15 -15.09
C ALA A 480 -28.65 -17.01 -13.78
N TYR A 481 -28.01 -16.36 -12.81
CA TYR A 481 -28.56 -16.09 -11.49
C TYR A 481 -28.23 -14.68 -11.01
N ILE A 482 -29.19 -14.08 -10.29
CA ILE A 482 -29.02 -12.82 -9.58
C ILE A 482 -29.14 -13.07 -8.09
N VAL A 483 -28.20 -12.54 -7.32
CA VAL A 483 -28.18 -12.61 -5.85
C VAL A 483 -28.23 -11.20 -5.30
N ILE A 484 -29.21 -10.90 -4.46
CA ILE A 484 -29.43 -9.56 -3.89
C ILE A 484 -29.38 -9.64 -2.37
N ASN A 485 -28.48 -8.93 -1.76
CA ASN A 485 -28.48 -8.68 -0.32
C ASN A 485 -29.56 -7.62 0.00
N LYS A 486 -30.65 -8.03 0.66
CA LYS A 486 -31.77 -7.15 1.03
C LYS A 486 -31.38 -6.00 1.95
N ASN A 487 -30.26 -6.12 2.65
CA ASN A 487 -29.75 -5.08 3.53
C ASN A 487 -29.04 -3.95 2.77
N LYS A 488 -28.86 -4.09 1.46
CA LYS A 488 -28.20 -3.09 0.61
C LYS A 488 -29.17 -2.47 -0.38
N LYS A 489 -29.31 -1.14 -0.31
CA LYS A 489 -30.15 -0.40 -1.23
C LYS A 489 -29.57 -0.47 -2.64
N MET A 490 -30.37 -0.89 -3.61
CA MET A 490 -30.02 -0.95 -5.02
C MET A 490 -30.60 0.28 -5.75
N PRO A 491 -29.94 0.79 -6.81
CA PRO A 491 -30.52 1.86 -7.64
C PRO A 491 -31.86 1.44 -8.26
N ASP A 492 -32.85 2.34 -8.25
CA ASP A 492 -34.22 2.05 -8.69
C ASP A 492 -34.30 1.55 -10.15
N LYS A 493 -33.41 2.05 -11.02
CA LYS A 493 -33.33 1.60 -12.41
C LYS A 493 -32.87 0.14 -12.53
N VAL A 494 -31.84 -0.25 -11.75
CA VAL A 494 -31.34 -1.62 -11.72
C VAL A 494 -32.42 -2.56 -11.17
N THR A 495 -33.13 -2.15 -10.13
CA THR A 495 -34.25 -2.90 -9.55
C THR A 495 -35.33 -3.19 -10.62
N LYS A 496 -35.76 -2.17 -11.38
CA LYS A 496 -36.75 -2.32 -12.45
C LYS A 496 -36.29 -3.27 -13.56
N ILE A 497 -35.02 -3.25 -13.95
CA ILE A 497 -34.47 -4.17 -14.95
C ILE A 497 -34.55 -5.60 -14.45
N ILE A 498 -34.23 -5.84 -13.19
CA ILE A 498 -34.23 -7.18 -12.60
C ILE A 498 -35.63 -7.70 -12.43
N GLU A 499 -36.58 -6.94 -11.88
CA GLU A 499 -37.98 -7.35 -11.67
C GLU A 499 -38.69 -7.72 -12.97
N LYS A 500 -38.32 -7.06 -14.07
CA LYS A 500 -38.93 -7.33 -15.39
C LYS A 500 -38.50 -8.69 -15.98
N ASN A 501 -37.24 -9.11 -15.72
CA ASN A 501 -36.62 -10.21 -16.47
C ASN A 501 -36.36 -11.47 -15.63
N TYR A 502 -36.50 -11.40 -14.30
CA TYR A 502 -36.10 -12.49 -13.38
C TYR A 502 -37.19 -12.79 -12.36
N LYS A 503 -37.32 -14.08 -11.97
CA LYS A 503 -38.23 -14.55 -10.92
C LYS A 503 -37.49 -15.06 -9.71
N ILE A 504 -38.12 -14.94 -8.54
CA ILE A 504 -37.58 -15.45 -7.28
C ILE A 504 -37.44 -16.97 -7.36
N ASP A 505 -36.26 -17.47 -7.07
CA ASP A 505 -36.04 -18.89 -6.88
C ASP A 505 -36.54 -19.32 -5.51
N LYS A 506 -37.70 -20.01 -5.51
CA LYS A 506 -38.38 -20.46 -4.28
C LYS A 506 -37.69 -21.63 -3.59
N THR A 507 -36.70 -22.26 -4.25
CA THR A 507 -35.96 -23.42 -3.68
C THR A 507 -34.90 -23.02 -2.67
N SER A 508 -34.50 -21.75 -2.64
CA SER A 508 -33.49 -21.23 -1.75
C SER A 508 -34.07 -20.30 -0.67
N ASN A 509 -33.95 -20.65 0.59
CA ASN A 509 -34.32 -19.79 1.73
C ASN A 509 -33.06 -19.36 2.49
N LEU A 510 -32.20 -18.52 1.87
CA LEU A 510 -30.90 -18.08 2.39
C LEU A 510 -30.94 -16.59 2.80
N SER A 511 -31.87 -16.24 3.72
CA SER A 511 -32.00 -14.87 4.22
C SER A 511 -30.68 -14.37 4.85
N PRO A 512 -30.22 -13.12 4.59
CA PRO A 512 -30.96 -12.01 3.93
C PRO A 512 -30.80 -11.95 2.40
N PHE A 513 -30.26 -13.00 1.75
CA PHE A 513 -30.07 -13.00 0.30
C PHE A 513 -31.36 -13.46 -0.43
N LEU A 514 -31.68 -12.73 -1.49
CA LEU A 514 -32.70 -13.09 -2.44
C LEU A 514 -32.02 -13.63 -3.71
N ILE A 515 -32.35 -14.84 -4.09
CA ILE A 515 -31.81 -15.47 -5.31
C ILE A 515 -32.88 -15.44 -6.37
N LEU A 516 -32.54 -14.94 -7.57
CA LEU A 516 -33.44 -14.88 -8.72
C LEU A 516 -32.83 -15.63 -9.90
N LYS A 517 -33.69 -16.20 -10.68
CA LYS A 517 -33.41 -17.01 -11.89
C LYS A 517 -34.09 -16.38 -13.09
N VAL A 518 -33.53 -16.59 -14.27
CA VAL A 518 -34.16 -16.15 -15.53
C VAL A 518 -35.57 -16.74 -15.65
N ASN A 519 -36.51 -15.94 -16.20
CA ASN A 519 -37.90 -16.33 -16.42
C ASN A 519 -38.04 -17.53 -17.39
#